data_190d10c92eb8d3215540223951f32174
#
_entry.id   190d10c92eb8d3215540223951f32174
#
_cell.length_a   1.000
_cell.length_b   1.000
_cell.length_c   1.000
_cell.angle_alpha   90.00
_cell.angle_beta   90.00
_cell.angle_gamma   90.00
#
_symmetry.space_group_name_H-M   'P 1'
#
loop_
_entity.id
_entity.type
_entity.pdbx_description
1 polymer ?
#
loop_
_entity_poly.entity_id
_entity_poly.type
_entity_poly.pdbx_seq_one_letter_code
_entity_poly.pdbx_strand_id
1 'polypeptide(L)'
;MTPPNRSHGKTRVTPTLKPRALMQDTPDYAHVWQAHIITLFPELFPGVLGASLTGRALQEGRWQLHAHDLRSFGLTKHRNVDDTPAGGGAGMVLRADVVGPAIEAVQARAQGRWPILYMSPRGRRFDQAMARDLSTCAGVTMLCGRFEGVDERVIEHYGITE
;
A
#
# COMPACT_ATOMS: atom_id res chain seq x y z
N MET A 1 -71.30 -0.46 -4.04
CA MET A 1 -70.18 -1.35 -3.79
C MET A 1 -68.99 -0.87 -4.60
N THR A 2 -68.06 -0.20 -3.98
CA THR A 2 -66.86 0.36 -4.60
C THR A 2 -65.76 -0.71 -4.53
N PRO A 3 -65.06 -1.03 -5.61
CA PRO A 3 -64.02 -2.05 -5.59
C PRO A 3 -62.78 -1.56 -4.82
N PRO A 4 -62.09 -2.46 -4.13
CA PRO A 4 -60.90 -2.09 -3.34
C PRO A 4 -59.74 -1.70 -4.25
N ASN A 5 -59.20 -0.53 -3.96
CA ASN A 5 -58.01 0.03 -4.57
C ASN A 5 -56.80 -0.88 -4.28
N ARG A 6 -56.33 -1.65 -5.27
CA ARG A 6 -55.09 -2.41 -5.16
C ARG A 6 -53.90 -1.46 -5.34
N SER A 7 -53.42 -0.94 -4.26
CA SER A 7 -52.12 -0.25 -4.29
C SER A 7 -51.01 -1.28 -4.52
N HIS A 8 -50.29 -1.15 -5.64
CA HIS A 8 -49.09 -1.90 -5.94
C HIS A 8 -48.03 -1.49 -4.93
N GLY A 9 -47.84 -2.33 -3.95
CA GLY A 9 -46.77 -2.47 -2.95
C GLY A 9 -45.53 -1.56 -2.97
N LYS A 10 -45.70 -0.25 -3.11
CA LYS A 10 -44.64 0.69 -2.78
C LYS A 10 -44.87 1.15 -1.33
N THR A 11 -44.29 0.40 -0.42
CA THR A 11 -44.10 0.87 0.95
C THR A 11 -43.29 2.14 0.86
N ARG A 12 -43.91 3.29 1.10
CA ARG A 12 -43.25 4.56 1.19
C ARG A 12 -42.45 4.55 2.50
N VAL A 13 -41.18 4.08 2.43
CA VAL A 13 -40.24 4.21 3.53
C VAL A 13 -39.91 5.70 3.58
N THR A 14 -40.47 6.41 4.54
CA THR A 14 -40.02 7.77 4.86
C THR A 14 -38.61 7.62 5.43
N PRO A 15 -37.57 8.10 4.76
CA PRO A 15 -36.23 8.05 5.33
C PRO A 15 -36.23 8.96 6.54
N THR A 16 -36.16 8.41 7.73
CA THR A 16 -35.82 9.17 8.93
C THR A 16 -34.38 9.58 8.79
N LEU A 17 -34.14 10.74 8.21
CA LEU A 17 -32.86 11.44 8.26
C LEU A 17 -32.62 11.90 9.70
N LYS A 18 -32.36 10.97 10.60
CA LYS A 18 -31.57 11.30 11.77
C LYS A 18 -30.15 11.42 11.27
N PRO A 19 -29.48 12.59 11.42
CA PRO A 19 -28.06 12.68 11.19
C PRO A 19 -27.41 11.62 12.07
N ARG A 20 -26.96 10.54 11.46
CA ARG A 20 -26.12 9.59 12.17
C ARG A 20 -24.86 10.39 12.45
N ALA A 21 -24.53 10.57 13.73
CA ALA A 21 -23.29 11.19 14.15
C ALA A 21 -22.13 10.26 13.73
N LEU A 22 -21.86 10.22 12.41
CA LEU A 22 -20.77 9.49 11.77
C LEU A 22 -19.38 10.08 12.12
N MET A 23 -19.37 11.14 12.96
CA MET A 23 -18.20 11.93 13.30
C MET A 23 -17.80 11.84 14.77
N GLN A 24 -18.38 10.95 15.56
CA GLN A 24 -18.08 10.89 17.00
C GLN A 24 -17.15 9.74 17.40
N ASP A 25 -16.91 8.77 16.55
CA ASP A 25 -15.89 7.76 16.81
C ASP A 25 -14.59 8.27 16.20
N THR A 26 -13.74 8.90 17.01
CA THR A 26 -12.33 9.09 16.64
C THR A 26 -11.77 7.68 16.46
N PRO A 27 -11.38 7.27 15.23
CA PRO A 27 -10.86 5.93 15.03
C PRO A 27 -9.64 5.75 15.93
N ASP A 28 -9.57 4.64 16.65
CA ASP A 28 -8.35 4.25 17.33
C ASP A 28 -7.31 3.87 16.27
N TYR A 29 -6.45 4.82 15.94
CA TYR A 29 -5.42 4.66 14.91
C TYR A 29 -4.31 3.66 15.32
N ALA A 30 -4.30 3.16 16.55
CA ALA A 30 -3.31 2.22 17.02
C ALA A 30 -3.34 0.87 16.28
N HIS A 31 -4.45 0.55 15.62
CA HIS A 31 -4.67 -0.70 14.91
C HIS A 31 -5.06 -0.52 13.43
N VAL A 32 -4.84 0.66 12.88
CA VAL A 32 -5.15 0.93 11.47
C VAL A 32 -4.13 0.24 10.56
N TRP A 33 -4.64 -0.52 9.59
CA TRP A 33 -3.79 -1.17 8.58
C TRP A 33 -3.01 -0.13 7.77
N GLN A 34 -1.72 -0.37 7.57
CA GLN A 34 -0.81 0.60 6.97
C GLN A 34 -0.13 0.03 5.72
N ALA A 35 -0.04 0.84 4.68
CA ALA A 35 0.76 0.56 3.49
C ALA A 35 1.96 1.50 3.45
N HIS A 36 3.16 0.95 3.50
CA HIS A 36 4.40 1.69 3.29
C HIS A 36 4.94 1.38 1.90
N ILE A 37 5.11 2.41 1.09
CA ILE A 37 5.55 2.28 -0.31
C ILE A 37 6.94 2.89 -0.44
N ILE A 38 7.94 2.07 -0.78
CA ILE A 38 9.30 2.52 -1.09
C ILE A 38 9.37 2.69 -2.61
N THR A 39 9.59 3.92 -3.08
CA THR A 39 9.47 4.26 -4.50
C THR A 39 10.41 5.40 -4.90
N LEU A 40 10.71 5.51 -6.19
CA LEU A 40 11.40 6.68 -6.78
C LEU A 40 10.45 7.85 -7.09
N PHE A 41 9.14 7.62 -6.99
CA PHE A 41 8.09 8.56 -7.40
C PHE A 41 6.99 8.64 -6.32
N PRO A 42 7.32 9.16 -5.12
CA PRO A 42 6.35 9.27 -4.03
C PRO A 42 5.13 10.13 -4.39
N GLU A 43 5.30 11.09 -5.31
CA GLU A 43 4.26 11.99 -5.80
C GLU A 43 3.13 11.27 -6.58
N LEU A 44 3.36 10.04 -7.03
CA LEU A 44 2.33 9.24 -7.68
C LEU A 44 1.31 8.64 -6.69
N PHE A 45 1.58 8.74 -5.40
CA PHE A 45 0.71 8.19 -4.35
C PHE A 45 -0.06 9.29 -3.61
N PRO A 46 -1.32 9.06 -3.26
CA PRO A 46 -2.08 7.81 -3.39
C PRO A 46 -2.60 7.48 -4.79
N GLY A 47 -2.44 8.36 -5.78
CA GLY A 47 -2.93 8.14 -7.14
C GLY A 47 -4.42 7.79 -7.17
N VAL A 48 -4.79 6.76 -7.90
CA VAL A 48 -6.18 6.28 -8.01
C VAL A 48 -6.77 5.82 -6.67
N LEU A 49 -5.92 5.44 -5.71
CA LEU A 49 -6.38 5.05 -4.37
C LEU A 49 -6.89 6.24 -3.55
N GLY A 50 -6.58 7.47 -3.96
CA GLY A 50 -7.12 8.71 -3.36
C GLY A 50 -8.54 9.05 -3.79
N ALA A 51 -9.16 8.24 -4.66
CA ALA A 51 -10.49 8.49 -5.19
C ALA A 51 -11.51 7.48 -4.66
N SER A 52 -12.82 7.83 -4.83
CA SER A 52 -13.95 6.95 -4.53
C SER A 52 -13.92 6.39 -3.10
N LEU A 53 -14.28 5.12 -2.90
CA LEU A 53 -14.39 4.47 -1.58
C LEU A 53 -13.04 4.33 -0.89
N THR A 54 -11.97 4.02 -1.64
CA THR A 54 -10.61 3.88 -1.08
C THR A 54 -10.08 5.21 -0.58
N GLY A 55 -10.28 6.29 -1.36
CA GLY A 55 -9.85 7.63 -0.97
C GLY A 55 -10.64 8.17 0.23
N ARG A 56 -11.94 7.90 0.29
CA ARG A 56 -12.75 8.23 1.46
C ARG A 56 -12.28 7.48 2.70
N ALA A 57 -12.02 6.18 2.58
CA ALA A 57 -11.50 5.37 3.68
C ALA A 57 -10.12 5.86 4.17
N LEU A 58 -9.26 6.33 3.25
CA LEU A 58 -7.98 6.95 3.59
C LEU A 58 -8.16 8.26 4.36
N GLN A 59 -9.08 9.14 3.90
CA GLN A 59 -9.39 10.39 4.56
C GLN A 59 -10.03 10.20 5.94
N GLU A 60 -10.85 9.16 6.09
CA GLU A 60 -11.46 8.76 7.37
C GLU A 60 -10.46 8.00 8.29
N GLY A 61 -9.22 7.79 7.85
CA GLY A 61 -8.20 7.09 8.63
C GLY A 61 -8.46 5.60 8.86
N ARG A 62 -9.29 4.96 8.02
CA ARG A 62 -9.56 3.52 8.11
C ARG A 62 -8.39 2.67 7.65
N TRP A 63 -7.50 3.26 6.88
CA TRP A 63 -6.20 2.75 6.50
C TRP A 63 -5.26 3.92 6.26
N GLN A 64 -3.96 3.68 6.27
CA GLN A 64 -2.95 4.70 6.07
C GLN A 64 -2.00 4.31 4.94
N LEU A 65 -1.48 5.34 4.24
CA LEU A 65 -0.49 5.16 3.18
C LEU A 65 0.66 6.14 3.42
N HIS A 66 1.88 5.59 3.39
CA HIS A 66 3.13 6.33 3.55
C HIS A 66 4.04 6.04 2.36
N ALA A 67 4.23 7.04 1.50
CA ALA A 67 5.18 6.94 0.39
C ALA A 67 6.56 7.44 0.83
N HIS A 68 7.59 6.61 0.64
CA HIS A 68 8.98 6.88 1.01
C HIS A 68 9.80 7.07 -0.25
N ASP A 69 10.45 8.24 -0.39
CA ASP A 69 11.35 8.50 -1.50
C ASP A 69 12.66 7.73 -1.34
N LEU A 70 12.89 6.77 -2.22
CA LEU A 70 14.11 5.97 -2.23
C LEU A 70 15.36 6.82 -2.47
N ARG A 71 15.24 7.96 -3.17
CA ARG A 71 16.37 8.89 -3.38
C ARG A 71 16.90 9.50 -2.09
N SER A 72 16.09 9.54 -1.03
CA SER A 72 16.51 10.02 0.28
C SER A 72 17.61 9.17 0.91
N PHE A 73 17.78 7.94 0.42
CA PHE A 73 18.79 6.97 0.86
C PHE A 73 20.00 6.90 -0.10
N GLY A 74 19.99 7.66 -1.20
CA GLY A 74 21.08 7.71 -2.16
C GLY A 74 22.37 8.25 -1.56
N LEU A 75 23.51 7.59 -1.82
CA LEU A 75 24.78 7.78 -1.12
C LEU A 75 25.65 8.94 -1.63
N THR A 76 25.38 9.45 -2.82
CA THR A 76 26.24 10.47 -3.42
C THR A 76 25.57 11.85 -3.40
N LYS A 77 26.33 12.90 -3.74
CA LYS A 77 25.79 14.25 -3.97
C LYS A 77 24.61 14.22 -4.97
N HIS A 78 24.62 13.26 -5.90
CA HIS A 78 23.59 13.09 -6.91
C HIS A 78 22.47 12.14 -6.48
N ARG A 79 22.56 11.58 -5.26
CA ARG A 79 21.58 10.61 -4.72
C ARG A 79 21.33 9.45 -5.68
N ASN A 80 22.42 8.87 -6.21
CA ASN A 80 22.33 7.72 -7.10
C ASN A 80 21.68 6.53 -6.39
N VAL A 81 20.73 5.91 -7.07
CA VAL A 81 19.93 4.79 -6.54
C VAL A 81 20.13 3.51 -7.31
N ASP A 82 20.84 3.57 -8.44
CA ASP A 82 21.03 2.50 -9.40
C ASP A 82 22.51 2.27 -9.70
N ASP A 83 22.84 1.06 -10.14
CA ASP A 83 24.17 0.65 -10.55
C ASP A 83 24.08 -0.53 -11.52
N THR A 84 25.19 -0.86 -12.16
CA THR A 84 25.28 -2.07 -12.98
C THR A 84 25.01 -3.33 -12.13
N PRO A 85 24.35 -4.37 -12.70
CA PRO A 85 24.10 -5.61 -11.97
C PRO A 85 25.40 -6.25 -11.45
N ALA A 86 25.38 -6.76 -10.23
CA ALA A 86 26.48 -7.52 -9.66
C ALA A 86 26.74 -8.76 -10.54
N GLY A 87 28.00 -8.94 -11.00
CA GLY A 87 28.35 -9.99 -11.95
C GLY A 87 28.28 -9.56 -13.42
N GLY A 88 27.91 -8.32 -13.71
CA GLY A 88 27.80 -7.77 -15.07
C GLY A 88 26.44 -8.05 -15.71
N GLY A 89 26.26 -7.50 -16.90
CA GLY A 89 24.99 -7.59 -17.64
C GLY A 89 24.60 -6.25 -18.19
N ALA A 90 23.58 -6.23 -19.06
CA ALA A 90 23.00 -5.00 -19.59
C ALA A 90 22.04 -4.38 -18.58
N GLY A 91 21.89 -3.06 -18.65
CA GLY A 91 20.96 -2.31 -17.84
C GLY A 91 21.50 -1.93 -16.46
N MET A 92 20.59 -1.47 -15.62
CA MET A 92 20.85 -0.97 -14.27
C MET A 92 19.87 -1.63 -13.30
N VAL A 93 20.28 -1.80 -12.05
CA VAL A 93 19.44 -2.30 -10.96
C VAL A 93 19.43 -1.32 -9.80
N LEU A 94 18.38 -1.36 -9.01
CA LEU A 94 18.35 -0.62 -7.74
C LEU A 94 19.40 -1.20 -6.78
N ARG A 95 20.25 -0.33 -6.25
CA ARG A 95 21.40 -0.67 -5.42
C ARG A 95 20.99 -1.26 -4.07
N ALA A 96 21.71 -2.28 -3.64
CA ALA A 96 21.51 -2.92 -2.35
C ALA A 96 21.73 -1.96 -1.17
N ASP A 97 22.78 -1.13 -1.25
CA ASP A 97 23.17 -0.17 -0.21
C ASP A 97 22.28 1.09 -0.15
N VAL A 98 21.29 1.17 -1.02
CA VAL A 98 20.22 2.19 -1.00
C VAL A 98 18.89 1.58 -0.56
N VAL A 99 18.52 0.43 -1.15
CA VAL A 99 17.25 -0.25 -0.87
C VAL A 99 17.23 -0.83 0.55
N GLY A 100 18.34 -1.42 1.00
CA GLY A 100 18.46 -1.99 2.34
C GLY A 100 18.16 -0.97 3.45
N PRO A 101 18.88 0.16 3.54
CA PRO A 101 18.59 1.21 4.51
C PRO A 101 17.18 1.77 4.41
N ALA A 102 16.58 1.84 3.21
CA ALA A 102 15.20 2.26 3.04
C ALA A 102 14.22 1.27 3.68
N ILE A 103 14.43 -0.03 3.48
CA ILE A 103 13.64 -1.08 4.11
C ILE A 103 13.78 -1.02 5.62
N GLU A 104 15.00 -0.92 6.14
CA GLU A 104 15.27 -0.85 7.58
C GLU A 104 14.59 0.36 8.22
N ALA A 105 14.67 1.54 7.59
CA ALA A 105 14.05 2.76 8.09
C ALA A 105 12.50 2.65 8.12
N VAL A 106 11.91 1.95 7.18
CA VAL A 106 10.46 1.68 7.16
C VAL A 106 10.09 0.66 8.22
N GLN A 107 10.80 -0.46 8.29
CA GLN A 107 10.55 -1.53 9.27
C GLN A 107 10.74 -1.06 10.72
N ALA A 108 11.67 -0.15 10.97
CA ALA A 108 11.87 0.45 12.30
C ALA A 108 10.67 1.29 12.79
N ARG A 109 9.85 1.79 11.88
CA ARG A 109 8.62 2.54 12.19
C ARG A 109 7.41 1.63 12.38
N ALA A 110 7.47 0.43 11.83
CA ALA A 110 6.40 -0.54 11.92
C ALA A 110 6.31 -1.07 13.36
N GLN A 111 5.10 -1.22 13.89
CA GLN A 111 4.87 -1.95 15.12
C GLN A 111 4.95 -3.46 14.83
N GLY A 112 6.15 -4.00 14.85
CA GLY A 112 6.44 -5.36 14.45
C GLY A 112 6.92 -5.48 13.00
N ARG A 113 7.28 -6.70 12.60
CA ARG A 113 7.74 -6.98 11.23
C ARG A 113 6.53 -7.16 10.31
N TRP A 114 6.47 -6.33 9.27
CA TRP A 114 5.47 -6.44 8.22
C TRP A 114 6.02 -7.19 7.02
N PRO A 115 5.17 -7.92 6.27
CA PRO A 115 5.58 -8.50 5.00
C PRO A 115 6.13 -7.45 4.05
N ILE A 116 7.22 -7.78 3.36
CA ILE A 116 7.81 -6.95 2.32
C ILE A 116 7.48 -7.60 0.98
N LEU A 117 6.84 -6.83 0.11
CA LEU A 117 6.44 -7.27 -1.22
C LEU A 117 7.21 -6.49 -2.28
N TYR A 118 7.65 -7.18 -3.30
CA TYR A 118 8.21 -6.59 -4.51
C TYR A 118 7.41 -7.05 -5.73
N MET A 119 6.86 -6.09 -6.47
CA MET A 119 6.08 -6.39 -7.66
C MET A 119 7.00 -6.71 -8.82
N SER A 120 7.25 -8.01 -9.02
CA SER A 120 8.16 -8.55 -10.02
C SER A 120 7.42 -9.48 -10.98
N PRO A 121 7.79 -9.52 -12.27
CA PRO A 121 7.23 -10.47 -13.23
C PRO A 121 7.63 -11.93 -12.94
N ARG A 122 8.67 -12.16 -12.14
CA ARG A 122 9.13 -13.48 -11.71
C ARG A 122 8.36 -14.01 -10.50
N GLY A 123 7.69 -13.10 -9.80
CA GLY A 123 7.03 -13.39 -8.54
C GLY A 123 5.84 -14.33 -8.69
N ARG A 124 5.39 -14.86 -7.55
CA ARG A 124 4.16 -15.63 -7.51
C ARG A 124 2.96 -14.74 -7.80
N ARG A 125 1.96 -15.33 -8.43
CA ARG A 125 0.72 -14.61 -8.73
C ARG A 125 0.05 -14.13 -7.44
N PHE A 126 -0.29 -12.83 -7.40
CA PHE A 126 -1.15 -12.28 -6.37
C PHE A 126 -2.58 -12.80 -6.54
N ASP A 127 -3.11 -13.45 -5.53
CA ASP A 127 -4.46 -14.01 -5.52
C ASP A 127 -5.25 -13.61 -4.27
N GLN A 128 -6.50 -14.06 -4.22
CA GLN A 128 -7.40 -13.74 -3.11
C GLN A 128 -6.95 -14.35 -1.78
N ALA A 129 -6.25 -15.49 -1.79
CA ALA A 129 -5.72 -16.10 -0.57
C ALA A 129 -4.62 -15.19 0.01
N MET A 130 -3.66 -14.76 -0.83
CA MET A 130 -2.61 -13.83 -0.42
C MET A 130 -3.19 -12.49 0.07
N ALA A 131 -4.22 -11.96 -0.59
CA ALA A 131 -4.87 -10.73 -0.15
C ALA A 131 -5.50 -10.87 1.24
N ARG A 132 -6.13 -12.02 1.54
CA ARG A 132 -6.69 -12.30 2.86
C ARG A 132 -5.60 -12.40 3.91
N ASP A 133 -4.52 -13.12 3.63
CA ASP A 133 -3.39 -13.24 4.55
C ASP A 133 -2.79 -11.89 4.90
N LEU A 134 -2.56 -11.03 3.90
CA LEU A 134 -2.04 -9.68 4.09
C LEU A 134 -3.01 -8.79 4.88
N SER A 135 -4.31 -9.00 4.73
CA SER A 135 -5.31 -8.23 5.48
C SER A 135 -5.32 -8.54 6.98
N THR A 136 -4.74 -9.67 7.40
CA THR A 136 -4.58 -10.02 8.82
C THR A 136 -3.32 -9.42 9.46
N CYS A 137 -2.40 -8.90 8.66
CA CYS A 137 -1.22 -8.19 9.14
C CYS A 137 -1.60 -6.77 9.59
N ALA A 138 -0.75 -6.15 10.40
CA ALA A 138 -0.92 -4.74 10.77
C ALA A 138 -0.64 -3.78 9.61
N GLY A 139 0.07 -4.24 8.60
CA GLY A 139 0.39 -3.49 7.40
C GLY A 139 1.30 -4.26 6.44
N VAL A 140 1.76 -3.57 5.42
CA VAL A 140 2.63 -4.13 4.38
C VAL A 140 3.66 -3.08 3.95
N THR A 141 4.87 -3.53 3.64
CA THR A 141 5.87 -2.73 2.94
C THR A 141 5.94 -3.16 1.48
N MET A 142 5.74 -2.25 0.56
CA MET A 142 5.79 -2.51 -0.88
C MET A 142 7.00 -1.80 -1.48
N LEU A 143 7.88 -2.56 -2.13
CA LEU A 143 8.99 -2.04 -2.90
C LEU A 143 8.57 -1.90 -4.37
N CYS A 144 8.58 -0.68 -4.87
CA CYS A 144 8.31 -0.39 -6.27
C CYS A 144 9.62 -0.41 -7.06
N GLY A 145 9.83 -1.47 -7.82
CA GLY A 145 11.00 -1.63 -8.67
C GLY A 145 11.04 -0.65 -9.83
N ARG A 146 12.23 -0.43 -10.32
CA ARG A 146 12.53 0.35 -11.52
C ARG A 146 13.75 -0.27 -12.21
N PHE A 147 14.07 0.18 -13.42
CA PHE A 147 15.18 -0.35 -14.23
C PHE A 147 14.98 -1.85 -14.52
N GLU A 148 16.05 -2.64 -14.45
CA GLU A 148 15.99 -4.10 -14.61
C GLU A 148 15.58 -4.83 -13.31
N GLY A 149 15.30 -4.09 -12.24
CA GLY A 149 14.84 -4.63 -10.97
C GLY A 149 15.66 -4.18 -9.78
N VAL A 150 15.68 -5.04 -8.77
CA VAL A 150 16.37 -4.83 -7.50
C VAL A 150 17.52 -5.84 -7.41
N ASP A 151 18.63 -5.43 -6.81
CA ASP A 151 19.74 -6.35 -6.54
C ASP A 151 19.25 -7.58 -5.76
N GLU A 152 19.51 -8.77 -6.27
CA GLU A 152 19.02 -10.05 -5.73
C GLU A 152 19.39 -10.26 -4.27
N ARG A 153 20.57 -9.78 -3.86
CA ARG A 153 21.04 -9.87 -2.47
C ARG A 153 20.09 -9.19 -1.48
N VAL A 154 19.39 -8.15 -1.90
CA VAL A 154 18.36 -7.47 -1.08
C VAL A 154 17.14 -8.37 -0.92
N ILE A 155 16.69 -8.98 -2.01
CA ILE A 155 15.50 -9.85 -2.02
C ILE A 155 15.71 -11.02 -1.06
N GLU A 156 16.87 -11.67 -1.15
CA GLU A 156 17.25 -12.79 -0.29
C GLU A 156 17.43 -12.37 1.17
N HIS A 157 18.19 -11.29 1.42
CA HIS A 157 18.54 -10.84 2.77
C HIS A 157 17.33 -10.45 3.60
N TYR A 158 16.40 -9.72 3.00
CA TYR A 158 15.18 -9.23 3.69
C TYR A 158 14.00 -10.19 3.60
N GLY A 159 14.13 -11.32 2.90
CA GLY A 159 13.05 -12.28 2.69
C GLY A 159 11.86 -11.64 1.97
N ILE A 160 12.13 -10.86 0.93
CA ILE A 160 11.13 -10.16 0.16
C ILE A 160 10.30 -11.18 -0.64
N THR A 161 8.99 -11.03 -0.60
CA THR A 161 8.08 -11.82 -1.43
C THR A 161 7.88 -11.14 -2.77
N GLU A 162 8.29 -11.81 -3.84
CA GLU A 162 8.02 -11.39 -5.21
C GLU A 162 6.65 -11.90 -5.69
#